data_407e7755aaf1b9a1cbc2696354e06dfa
#
_entry.id   407e7755aaf1b9a1cbc2696354e06dfa
#
_cell.length_a   1.000
_cell.length_b   1.000
_cell.length_c   1.000
_cell.angle_alpha   90.00
_cell.angle_beta   90.00
_cell.angle_gamma   90.00
#
_symmetry.space_group_name_H-M   'P 1'
#
loop_
_entity.id
_entity.type
_entity.pdbx_description
1 polymer ?
#
loop_
_entity_poly.entity_id
_entity_poly.type
_entity_poly.pdbx_seq_one_letter_code
_entity_poly.pdbx_strand_id
1 'polypeptide(L)'
;MNIIERITKSDKNYSNTTSNLQKISLDKLRTNPIPSSKNEIWKQTNKSKFSRFLNFKFSNDFYYPHIPGHYQINNICRIIIGENKRIKIKQKNWEIKELEEKEILNFLKQKIIQSDTTQNWSNLLNHFLTDRKNILGLNITGKEIPYLEIICNSVNDFFNSKTLIINIEEGTSVSISQINIGDKNSALSISSYLNIGEDSVVNHGIISFGKNKSHIIN
;
A
#
# COMPACT_ATOMS: atom_id res chain seq x y z
N MET A 1 15.29 22.30 -5.96
CA MET A 1 13.85 22.03 -6.11
C MET A 1 13.46 21.00 -5.05
N ASN A 2 12.57 21.38 -4.15
CA ASN A 2 12.08 20.50 -3.10
C ASN A 2 11.38 19.29 -3.76
N ILE A 3 11.52 18.10 -3.18
CA ILE A 3 10.96 16.87 -3.71
C ILE A 3 9.43 16.96 -3.87
N ILE A 4 8.78 17.64 -2.95
CA ILE A 4 7.34 17.88 -2.99
C ILE A 4 6.98 18.75 -4.21
N GLU A 5 7.76 19.78 -4.52
CA GLU A 5 7.59 20.60 -5.72
C GLU A 5 7.77 19.79 -7.00
N ARG A 6 8.71 18.83 -6.99
CA ARG A 6 8.98 17.96 -8.13
C ARG A 6 7.84 16.98 -8.37
N ILE A 7 7.28 16.41 -7.30
CA ILE A 7 6.14 15.50 -7.37
C ILE A 7 4.86 16.25 -7.74
N THR A 8 4.68 17.50 -7.27
CA THR A 8 3.49 18.30 -7.58
C THR A 8 3.49 18.91 -8.97
N LYS A 9 4.66 19.07 -9.59
CA LYS A 9 4.80 19.56 -10.99
C LYS A 9 4.56 18.47 -12.05
N SER A 10 4.56 17.18 -11.69
CA SER A 10 4.11 16.15 -12.62
C SER A 10 2.60 16.31 -12.82
N ASP A 11 2.14 16.36 -14.08
CA ASP A 11 0.73 16.47 -14.47
C ASP A 11 -0.10 15.32 -13.86
N LYS A 12 -0.55 15.53 -12.64
CA LYS A 12 -1.41 14.56 -11.95
C LYS A 12 -2.86 14.95 -12.19
N ASN A 13 -3.52 14.17 -13.01
CA ASN A 13 -4.96 14.09 -12.95
C ASN A 13 -5.32 13.43 -11.62
N TYR A 14 -5.58 14.24 -10.59
CA TYR A 14 -6.12 13.75 -9.33
C TYR A 14 -7.47 13.11 -9.63
N SER A 15 -7.65 11.85 -9.25
CA SER A 15 -8.98 11.28 -9.29
C SER A 15 -9.87 12.10 -8.37
N ASN A 16 -11.05 12.48 -8.82
CA ASN A 16 -11.99 13.31 -8.05
C ASN A 16 -12.28 12.73 -6.66
N THR A 17 -12.18 11.42 -6.52
CA THR A 17 -12.52 10.68 -5.31
C THR A 17 -11.47 10.80 -4.20
N THR A 18 -10.17 10.76 -4.55
CA THR A 18 -9.08 10.83 -3.57
C THR A 18 -8.50 12.24 -3.41
N SER A 19 -8.95 13.20 -4.22
CA SER A 19 -8.38 14.56 -4.29
C SER A 19 -8.30 15.26 -2.93
N ASN A 20 -9.31 15.10 -2.08
CA ASN A 20 -9.33 15.73 -0.76
C ASN A 20 -8.29 15.11 0.19
N LEU A 21 -8.16 13.77 0.20
CA LEU A 21 -7.14 13.07 0.99
C LEU A 21 -5.73 13.43 0.53
N GLN A 22 -5.53 13.48 -0.78
CA GLN A 22 -4.26 13.87 -1.39
C GLN A 22 -3.88 15.32 -1.02
N LYS A 23 -4.86 16.24 -1.01
CA LYS A 23 -4.65 17.63 -0.60
C LYS A 23 -4.24 17.73 0.87
N ILE A 24 -4.96 17.06 1.78
CA ILE A 24 -4.63 17.06 3.22
C ILE A 24 -3.22 16.48 3.44
N SER A 25 -2.89 15.38 2.78
CA SER A 25 -1.56 14.76 2.87
C SER A 25 -0.46 15.68 2.34
N LEU A 26 -0.72 16.37 1.23
CA LEU A 26 0.22 17.33 0.64
C LEU A 26 0.47 18.52 1.56
N ASP A 27 -0.58 19.07 2.15
CA ASP A 27 -0.46 20.21 3.08
C ASP A 27 0.38 19.83 4.30
N LYS A 28 0.18 18.63 4.85
CA LYS A 28 1.02 18.09 5.92
C LYS A 28 2.47 17.86 5.48
N LEU A 29 2.70 17.34 4.28
CA LEU A 29 4.05 17.14 3.72
C LEU A 29 4.79 18.46 3.49
N ARG A 30 4.09 19.53 3.11
CA ARG A 30 4.67 20.87 2.89
C ARG A 30 5.14 21.52 4.19
N THR A 31 4.41 21.31 5.28
CA THR A 31 4.74 21.87 6.60
C THR A 31 5.83 21.06 7.30
N ASN A 32 6.15 19.86 6.83
CA ASN A 32 7.11 18.97 7.45
C ASN A 32 8.26 18.64 6.48
N PRO A 33 9.48 19.00 6.82
CA PRO A 33 10.63 18.67 6.00
C PRO A 33 10.85 17.15 5.96
N ILE A 34 11.51 16.69 4.90
CA ILE A 34 11.95 15.28 4.83
C ILE A 34 12.72 14.94 6.09
N PRO A 35 12.37 13.84 6.78
CA PRO A 35 13.02 13.47 8.03
C PRO A 35 14.54 13.38 7.87
N SER A 36 15.26 13.95 8.82
CA SER A 36 16.72 13.93 8.81
C SER A 36 17.24 12.75 9.62
N SER A 37 18.50 12.34 9.38
CA SER A 37 19.17 11.32 10.22
C SER A 37 19.39 11.76 11.68
N LYS A 38 19.10 13.01 12.01
CA LYS A 38 19.05 13.50 13.39
C LYS A 38 17.77 13.04 14.10
N ASN A 39 16.74 12.67 13.35
CA ASN A 39 15.53 12.09 13.90
C ASN A 39 15.79 10.60 14.19
N GLU A 40 15.62 10.18 15.43
CA GLU A 40 16.01 8.85 15.92
C GLU A 40 15.42 7.70 15.10
N ILE A 41 14.17 7.82 14.68
CA ILE A 41 13.45 6.84 13.85
C ILE A 41 14.10 6.69 12.47
N TRP A 42 14.67 7.78 11.93
CA TRP A 42 15.28 7.79 10.59
C TRP A 42 16.81 7.66 10.62
N LYS A 43 17.39 7.50 11.81
CA LYS A 43 18.85 7.44 12.03
C LYS A 43 19.51 6.35 11.19
N GLN A 44 18.85 5.21 11.02
CA GLN A 44 19.36 4.07 10.25
C GLN A 44 18.95 4.10 8.78
N THR A 45 18.11 5.05 8.36
CA THR A 45 17.66 5.13 6.98
C THR A 45 18.76 5.71 6.09
N ASN A 46 19.17 4.95 5.09
CA ASN A 46 20.18 5.41 4.14
C ASN A 46 19.60 6.51 3.22
N LYS A 47 19.95 7.76 3.50
CA LYS A 47 19.46 8.93 2.77
C LYS A 47 19.72 8.88 1.26
N SER A 48 20.88 8.34 0.85
CA SER A 48 21.20 8.25 -0.58
C SER A 48 20.30 7.25 -1.30
N LYS A 49 19.89 6.17 -0.65
CA LYS A 49 18.93 5.21 -1.20
C LYS A 49 17.53 5.83 -1.25
N PHE A 50 17.13 6.55 -0.21
CA PHE A 50 15.84 7.22 -0.16
C PHE A 50 15.73 8.34 -1.20
N SER A 51 16.80 9.13 -1.40
CA SER A 51 16.80 10.16 -2.45
C SER A 51 16.71 9.57 -3.87
N ARG A 52 17.29 8.40 -4.11
CA ARG A 52 17.15 7.69 -5.40
C ARG A 52 15.73 7.24 -5.65
N PHE A 53 15.05 6.72 -4.64
CA PHE A 53 13.65 6.35 -4.69
C PHE A 53 12.76 7.47 -5.25
N LEU A 54 13.01 8.70 -4.82
CA LEU A 54 12.25 9.86 -5.22
C LEU A 54 12.61 10.41 -6.61
N ASN A 55 13.60 9.84 -7.30
CA ASN A 55 13.98 10.25 -8.66
C ASN A 55 13.16 9.57 -9.76
N PHE A 56 12.41 8.53 -9.45
CA PHE A 56 11.55 7.85 -10.42
C PHE A 56 10.34 8.71 -10.80
N LYS A 57 9.90 8.57 -12.04
CA LYS A 57 8.61 9.12 -12.46
C LYS A 57 7.50 8.36 -11.77
N PHE A 58 6.51 9.07 -11.28
CA PHE A 58 5.36 8.44 -10.67
C PHE A 58 4.39 7.91 -11.72
N SER A 59 3.84 6.71 -11.49
CA SER A 59 2.75 6.14 -12.29
C SER A 59 1.74 5.43 -11.40
N ASN A 60 0.48 5.56 -11.76
CA ASN A 60 -0.62 4.77 -11.22
C ASN A 60 -1.00 3.59 -12.12
N ASP A 61 -0.29 3.36 -13.22
CA ASP A 61 -0.62 2.30 -14.15
C ASP A 61 -0.49 0.93 -13.51
N PHE A 62 -1.30 0.00 -14.01
CA PHE A 62 -1.34 -1.38 -13.58
C PHE A 62 -0.81 -2.28 -14.69
N TYR A 63 0.09 -3.17 -14.30
CA TYR A 63 0.57 -4.27 -15.14
C TYR A 63 0.57 -5.56 -14.33
N TYR A 64 0.21 -6.65 -14.95
CA TYR A 64 0.27 -7.96 -14.29
C TYR A 64 1.72 -8.32 -13.93
N PRO A 65 1.99 -8.59 -12.65
CA PRO A 65 3.33 -9.00 -12.24
C PRO A 65 3.64 -10.40 -12.75
N HIS A 66 4.90 -10.62 -13.12
CA HIS A 66 5.39 -11.98 -13.30
C HIS A 66 5.58 -12.63 -11.93
N ILE A 67 4.73 -13.58 -11.60
CA ILE A 67 4.81 -14.34 -10.36
C ILE A 67 5.61 -15.61 -10.65
N PRO A 68 6.75 -15.86 -9.98
CA PRO A 68 7.52 -17.07 -10.16
C PRO A 68 6.68 -18.33 -9.92
N GLY A 69 6.82 -19.34 -10.78
CA GLY A 69 5.97 -20.55 -10.78
C GLY A 69 6.02 -21.38 -9.49
N HIS A 70 7.11 -21.30 -8.73
CA HIS A 70 7.25 -22.00 -7.44
C HIS A 70 6.33 -21.44 -6.32
N TYR A 71 5.66 -20.30 -6.56
CA TYR A 71 4.63 -19.73 -5.68
C TYR A 71 3.21 -20.13 -6.10
N GLN A 72 3.05 -21.06 -7.01
CA GLN A 72 1.73 -21.61 -7.35
C GLN A 72 1.36 -22.69 -6.33
N ILE A 73 0.74 -22.29 -5.24
CA ILE A 73 0.20 -23.21 -4.23
C ILE A 73 -1.27 -23.47 -4.56
N ASN A 74 -1.74 -24.69 -4.42
CA ASN A 74 -3.16 -25.02 -4.58
C ASN A 74 -3.99 -24.43 -3.43
N ASN A 75 -5.23 -24.05 -3.68
CA ASN A 75 -6.16 -23.46 -2.70
C ASN A 75 -5.75 -22.09 -2.14
N ILE A 76 -5.28 -21.21 -3.02
CA ILE A 76 -4.96 -19.82 -2.67
C ILE A 76 -6.02 -18.89 -3.22
N CYS A 77 -6.46 -17.95 -2.38
CA CYS A 77 -7.17 -16.76 -2.83
C CYS A 77 -6.14 -15.66 -3.15
N ARG A 78 -5.91 -15.38 -4.42
CA ARG A 78 -4.94 -14.38 -4.86
C ARG A 78 -5.61 -13.10 -5.30
N ILE A 79 -5.16 -11.97 -4.75
CA ILE A 79 -5.64 -10.62 -5.05
C ILE A 79 -4.45 -9.76 -5.46
N ILE A 80 -4.57 -9.03 -6.56
CA ILE A 80 -3.54 -8.11 -7.06
C ILE A 80 -4.05 -6.69 -6.94
N ILE A 81 -3.34 -5.83 -6.22
CA ILE A 81 -3.77 -4.42 -6.05
C ILE A 81 -3.61 -3.66 -7.36
N GLY A 82 -4.70 -3.05 -7.81
CA GLY A 82 -4.77 -2.32 -9.09
C GLY A 82 -5.45 -3.12 -10.19
N GLU A 83 -5.72 -4.41 -9.98
CA GLU A 83 -6.59 -5.18 -10.86
C GLU A 83 -8.03 -4.66 -10.69
N ASN A 84 -8.64 -4.26 -11.80
CA ASN A 84 -9.97 -3.62 -11.77
C ASN A 84 -11.09 -4.67 -11.64
N LYS A 85 -11.00 -5.52 -10.61
CA LYS A 85 -11.99 -6.55 -10.27
C LYS A 85 -12.58 -6.29 -8.91
N ARG A 86 -13.90 -6.29 -8.82
CA ARG A 86 -14.59 -6.22 -7.53
C ARG A 86 -14.41 -7.54 -6.78
N ILE A 87 -13.92 -7.46 -5.55
CA ILE A 87 -13.65 -8.62 -4.72
C ILE A 87 -14.88 -8.88 -3.84
N LYS A 88 -15.55 -9.99 -4.10
CA LYS A 88 -16.59 -10.54 -3.23
C LYS A 88 -16.58 -12.05 -3.37
N ILE A 89 -16.01 -12.71 -2.38
CA ILE A 89 -15.90 -14.17 -2.32
C ILE A 89 -16.61 -14.61 -1.06
N LYS A 90 -17.64 -15.45 -1.20
CA LYS A 90 -18.44 -15.95 -0.08
C LYS A 90 -18.55 -17.45 -0.15
N GLN A 91 -18.30 -18.09 0.97
CA GLN A 91 -18.52 -19.50 1.23
C GLN A 91 -19.38 -19.68 2.46
N LYS A 92 -19.74 -20.92 2.81
CA LYS A 92 -20.63 -21.21 3.94
C LYS A 92 -20.12 -20.63 5.26
N ASN A 93 -18.82 -20.70 5.51
CA ASN A 93 -18.20 -20.40 6.82
C ASN A 93 -17.34 -19.13 6.80
N TRP A 94 -17.16 -18.47 5.65
CA TRP A 94 -16.33 -17.28 5.52
C TRP A 94 -16.71 -16.38 4.35
N GLU A 95 -16.32 -15.12 4.45
CA GLU A 95 -16.50 -14.14 3.39
C GLU A 95 -15.26 -13.19 3.32
N ILE A 96 -14.85 -12.87 2.10
CA ILE A 96 -13.90 -11.80 1.79
C ILE A 96 -14.61 -10.83 0.86
N LYS A 97 -14.78 -9.59 1.29
CA LYS A 97 -15.40 -8.54 0.48
C LYS A 97 -14.57 -7.28 0.47
N GLU A 98 -14.65 -6.54 -0.63
CA GLU A 98 -14.05 -5.21 -0.70
C GLU A 98 -14.83 -4.22 0.18
N LEU A 99 -14.10 -3.37 0.90
CA LEU A 99 -14.69 -2.26 1.66
C LEU A 99 -15.33 -1.25 0.71
N GLU A 100 -16.39 -0.63 1.16
CA GLU A 100 -17.02 0.46 0.43
C GLU A 100 -16.07 1.67 0.34
N GLU A 101 -16.18 2.41 -0.76
CA GLU A 101 -15.33 3.58 -0.99
C GLU A 101 -15.38 4.59 0.16
N LYS A 102 -16.58 4.83 0.69
CA LYS A 102 -16.78 5.73 1.84
C LYS A 102 -16.04 5.26 3.09
N GLU A 103 -16.01 3.96 3.35
CA GLU A 103 -15.29 3.36 4.48
C GLU A 103 -13.79 3.56 4.32
N ILE A 104 -13.26 3.26 3.15
CA ILE A 104 -11.85 3.46 2.80
C ILE A 104 -11.44 4.92 3.01
N LEU A 105 -12.21 5.86 2.45
CA LEU A 105 -11.91 7.29 2.53
C LEU A 105 -11.96 7.82 3.97
N ASN A 106 -12.95 7.40 4.75
CA ASN A 106 -13.05 7.78 6.17
C ASN A 106 -11.88 7.23 6.99
N PHE A 107 -11.52 5.97 6.78
CA PHE A 107 -10.39 5.35 7.46
C PHE A 107 -9.09 6.10 7.17
N LEU A 108 -8.78 6.33 5.90
CA LEU A 108 -7.56 7.03 5.49
C LEU A 108 -7.53 8.47 6.00
N LYS A 109 -8.66 9.17 5.98
CA LYS A 109 -8.77 10.52 6.55
C LYS A 109 -8.41 10.54 8.03
N GLN A 110 -8.93 9.61 8.81
CA GLN A 110 -8.57 9.49 10.24
C GLN A 110 -7.08 9.21 10.42
N LYS A 111 -6.51 8.28 9.67
CA LYS A 111 -5.07 7.97 9.73
C LYS A 111 -4.19 9.15 9.37
N ILE A 112 -4.55 9.93 8.35
CA ILE A 112 -3.82 11.13 7.94
C ILE A 112 -3.91 12.22 9.04
N ILE A 113 -5.08 12.41 9.65
CA ILE A 113 -5.28 13.43 10.71
C ILE A 113 -4.48 13.05 11.95
N GLN A 114 -4.51 11.78 12.37
CA GLN A 114 -3.84 11.28 13.58
C GLN A 114 -2.32 11.10 13.39
N SER A 115 -1.82 11.10 12.14
CA SER A 115 -0.41 10.89 11.88
C SER A 115 0.44 12.00 12.49
N ASP A 116 1.34 11.63 13.39
CA ASP A 116 2.52 12.43 13.70
C ASP A 116 3.39 12.49 12.44
N THR A 117 3.62 13.70 11.97
CA THR A 117 4.24 13.98 10.68
C THR A 117 5.69 13.52 10.61
N THR A 118 6.39 13.45 11.74
CA THR A 118 7.80 13.01 11.78
C THR A 118 7.94 11.50 11.66
N GLN A 119 7.02 10.74 12.25
CA GLN A 119 7.05 9.28 12.26
C GLN A 119 6.44 8.66 11.00
N ASN A 120 5.45 9.31 10.43
CA ASN A 120 4.62 8.77 9.35
C ASN A 120 4.83 9.47 8.00
N TRP A 121 5.97 10.11 7.78
CA TRP A 121 6.22 10.85 6.54
C TRP A 121 6.08 9.99 5.28
N SER A 122 6.57 8.75 5.32
CA SER A 122 6.42 7.80 4.19
C SER A 122 4.95 7.46 3.92
N ASN A 123 4.14 7.28 4.96
CA ASN A 123 2.70 7.03 4.82
C ASN A 123 1.98 8.26 4.25
N LEU A 124 2.32 9.47 4.69
CA LEU A 124 1.78 10.70 4.13
C LEU A 124 2.12 10.85 2.66
N LEU A 125 3.38 10.57 2.28
CA LEU A 125 3.80 10.55 0.88
C LEU A 125 3.00 9.52 0.08
N ASN A 126 2.83 8.33 0.64
CA ASN A 126 2.07 7.27 0.01
C ASN A 126 0.61 7.69 -0.22
N HIS A 127 -0.07 8.24 0.77
CA HIS A 127 -1.45 8.73 0.65
C HIS A 127 -1.59 9.87 -0.35
N PHE A 128 -0.59 10.75 -0.44
CA PHE A 128 -0.56 11.80 -1.44
C PHE A 128 -0.43 11.23 -2.87
N LEU A 129 0.33 10.15 -3.03
CA LEU A 129 0.64 9.56 -4.34
C LEU A 129 -0.41 8.57 -4.83
N THR A 130 -1.06 7.86 -3.91
CA THR A 130 -1.93 6.73 -4.26
C THR A 130 -3.26 7.19 -4.84
N ASP A 131 -3.61 6.66 -6.00
CA ASP A 131 -4.92 6.80 -6.62
C ASP A 131 -5.88 5.70 -6.13
N ARG A 132 -7.21 5.92 -6.25
CA ARG A 132 -8.25 5.00 -5.76
C ARG A 132 -8.04 3.54 -6.24
N LYS A 133 -7.68 3.34 -7.49
CA LYS A 133 -7.42 2.00 -8.07
C LYS A 133 -6.24 1.27 -7.43
N ASN A 134 -5.36 1.99 -6.77
CA ASN A 134 -4.20 1.45 -6.06
C ASN A 134 -4.43 1.32 -4.55
N ILE A 135 -5.67 1.47 -4.09
CA ILE A 135 -6.10 1.25 -2.72
C ILE A 135 -6.98 0.00 -2.69
N LEU A 136 -6.55 -1.00 -1.93
CA LEU A 136 -7.34 -2.19 -1.65
C LEU A 136 -7.80 -2.14 -0.19
N GLY A 137 -9.10 -2.13 0.01
CA GLY A 137 -9.72 -2.31 1.32
C GLY A 137 -10.48 -3.63 1.36
N LEU A 138 -10.18 -4.51 2.32
CA LEU A 138 -10.85 -5.79 2.50
C LEU A 138 -11.49 -5.90 3.86
N ASN A 139 -12.66 -6.51 3.91
CA ASN A 139 -13.28 -7.03 5.12
C ASN A 139 -13.28 -8.56 5.06
N ILE A 140 -12.75 -9.20 6.08
CA ILE A 140 -12.55 -10.65 6.15
C ILE A 140 -13.27 -11.18 7.39
N THR A 141 -14.13 -12.17 7.20
CA THR A 141 -14.90 -12.78 8.28
C THR A 141 -15.00 -14.30 8.14
N GLY A 142 -14.98 -14.99 9.25
CA GLY A 142 -15.25 -16.43 9.33
C GLY A 142 -14.04 -17.29 9.67
N LYS A 143 -14.21 -18.60 9.45
CA LYS A 143 -13.22 -19.63 9.77
C LYS A 143 -12.92 -20.48 8.54
N GLU A 144 -11.77 -21.16 8.54
CA GLU A 144 -11.31 -22.00 7.43
C GLU A 144 -11.11 -21.22 6.12
N ILE A 145 -10.73 -19.95 6.25
CA ILE A 145 -10.44 -19.08 5.12
C ILE A 145 -9.22 -19.64 4.37
N PRO A 146 -9.28 -19.80 3.04
CA PRO A 146 -8.13 -20.22 2.27
C PRO A 146 -6.97 -19.24 2.44
N TYR A 147 -5.76 -19.72 2.22
CA TYR A 147 -4.58 -18.87 2.27
C TYR A 147 -4.73 -17.68 1.32
N LEU A 148 -4.63 -16.47 1.88
CA LEU A 148 -4.82 -15.22 1.13
C LEU A 148 -3.47 -14.65 0.70
N GLU A 149 -3.24 -14.50 -0.61
CA GLU A 149 -2.11 -13.78 -1.16
C GLU A 149 -2.54 -12.41 -1.68
N ILE A 150 -1.90 -11.36 -1.20
CA ILE A 150 -2.11 -9.99 -1.67
C ILE A 150 -0.84 -9.50 -2.34
N ILE A 151 -0.92 -9.22 -3.63
CA ILE A 151 0.23 -8.83 -4.43
C ILE A 151 0.24 -7.33 -4.66
N CYS A 152 1.35 -6.71 -4.28
CA CYS A 152 1.68 -5.31 -4.54
C CYS A 152 2.86 -5.25 -5.50
N ASN A 153 2.71 -4.65 -6.66
CA ASN A 153 3.80 -4.58 -7.63
C ASN A 153 4.09 -3.16 -8.11
N SER A 154 5.34 -2.92 -8.48
CA SER A 154 5.74 -1.75 -9.25
C SER A 154 5.80 -2.06 -10.74
N VAL A 155 5.85 -1.01 -11.53
CA VAL A 155 6.03 -1.04 -12.98
C VAL A 155 7.46 -0.63 -13.30
N ASN A 156 8.05 -1.26 -14.31
CA ASN A 156 9.40 -0.96 -14.80
C ASN A 156 9.56 0.54 -15.06
N ASP A 157 10.67 1.11 -14.59
CA ASP A 157 11.07 2.52 -14.73
C ASP A 157 10.17 3.55 -13.99
N PHE A 158 9.22 3.09 -13.16
CA PHE A 158 8.32 3.99 -12.44
C PHE A 158 8.35 3.82 -10.93
N PHE A 159 7.86 4.86 -10.25
CA PHE A 159 7.48 4.82 -8.86
C PHE A 159 5.97 4.56 -8.76
N ASN A 160 5.60 3.51 -8.05
CA ASN A 160 4.22 3.15 -7.77
C ASN A 160 3.95 3.23 -6.26
N SER A 161 2.73 3.64 -5.92
CA SER A 161 2.25 3.74 -4.55
C SER A 161 1.02 2.84 -4.39
N LYS A 162 1.00 2.04 -3.32
CA LYS A 162 -0.11 1.13 -3.00
C LYS A 162 -0.55 1.32 -1.55
N THR A 163 -1.83 1.17 -1.30
CA THR A 163 -2.37 1.17 0.06
C THR A 163 -3.24 -0.06 0.27
N LEU A 164 -3.00 -0.76 1.37
CA LEU A 164 -3.72 -1.95 1.78
C LEU A 164 -4.40 -1.70 3.13
N ILE A 165 -5.69 -1.95 3.20
CA ILE A 165 -6.49 -1.88 4.43
C ILE A 165 -7.19 -3.23 4.59
N ILE A 166 -6.92 -3.92 5.70
CA ILE A 166 -7.54 -5.21 5.99
C ILE A 166 -8.25 -5.10 7.34
N ASN A 167 -9.56 -5.24 7.31
CA ASN A 167 -10.38 -5.40 8.50
C ASN A 167 -10.66 -6.89 8.69
N ILE A 168 -10.30 -7.42 9.83
CA ILE A 168 -10.51 -8.80 10.23
C ILE A 168 -11.55 -8.77 11.35
N GLU A 169 -12.71 -9.33 11.08
CA GLU A 169 -13.84 -9.37 12.01
C GLU A 169 -13.55 -10.26 13.21
N GLU A 170 -14.28 -10.04 14.30
CA GLU A 170 -14.19 -10.82 15.53
C GLU A 170 -14.27 -12.33 15.27
N GLY A 171 -13.48 -13.11 15.99
CA GLY A 171 -13.45 -14.57 15.93
C GLY A 171 -12.95 -15.16 14.59
N THR A 172 -12.36 -14.35 13.73
CA THR A 172 -11.86 -14.77 12.42
C THR A 172 -10.49 -15.42 12.51
N SER A 173 -10.26 -16.50 11.74
CA SER A 173 -8.95 -17.13 11.59
C SER A 173 -8.48 -17.06 10.14
N VAL A 174 -7.34 -16.39 9.88
CA VAL A 174 -6.83 -16.19 8.53
C VAL A 174 -5.30 -16.15 8.47
N SER A 175 -4.74 -16.71 7.38
CA SER A 175 -3.33 -16.59 7.03
C SER A 175 -3.18 -15.74 5.75
N ILE A 176 -2.37 -14.70 5.83
CA ILE A 176 -2.20 -13.71 4.77
C ILE A 176 -0.72 -13.58 4.41
N SER A 177 -0.39 -13.65 3.14
CA SER A 177 0.90 -13.21 2.60
C SER A 177 0.72 -11.93 1.80
N GLN A 178 1.42 -10.89 2.21
CA GLN A 178 1.63 -9.70 1.39
C GLN A 178 2.91 -9.90 0.56
N ILE A 179 2.77 -9.93 -0.75
CA ILE A 179 3.88 -10.17 -1.68
C ILE A 179 4.16 -8.86 -2.43
N ASN A 180 5.32 -8.27 -2.16
CA ASN A 180 5.76 -7.03 -2.75
C ASN A 180 6.76 -7.33 -3.89
N ILE A 181 6.43 -6.95 -5.11
CA ILE A 181 7.24 -7.23 -6.30
C ILE A 181 7.75 -5.92 -6.88
N GLY A 182 9.06 -5.68 -6.73
CA GLY A 182 9.77 -4.58 -7.39
C GLY A 182 10.23 -4.98 -8.79
N ASP A 183 9.72 -4.34 -9.83
CA ASP A 183 10.19 -4.57 -11.19
C ASP A 183 11.53 -3.86 -11.45
N LYS A 184 12.15 -4.12 -12.61
CA LYS A 184 13.47 -3.58 -12.95
C LYS A 184 13.45 -2.04 -12.93
N ASN A 185 14.48 -1.45 -12.30
CA ASN A 185 14.67 0.00 -12.24
C ASN A 185 13.39 0.74 -11.76
N SER A 186 12.77 0.28 -10.69
CA SER A 186 11.50 0.80 -10.21
C SER A 186 11.52 1.13 -8.72
N ALA A 187 10.50 1.82 -8.25
CA ALA A 187 10.26 2.05 -6.85
C ALA A 187 8.81 1.70 -6.47
N LEU A 188 8.62 1.07 -5.32
CA LEU A 188 7.33 0.68 -4.78
C LEU A 188 7.22 1.15 -3.33
N SER A 189 6.22 1.97 -3.03
CA SER A 189 5.86 2.33 -1.66
C SER A 189 4.53 1.71 -1.30
N ILE A 190 4.46 1.12 -0.10
CA ILE A 190 3.26 0.45 0.37
C ILE A 190 2.95 0.94 1.78
N SER A 191 1.68 1.25 2.01
CA SER A 191 1.14 1.46 3.36
C SER A 191 0.13 0.37 3.65
N SER A 192 0.39 -0.42 4.69
CA SER A 192 -0.48 -1.55 5.08
C SER A 192 -1.08 -1.31 6.46
N TYR A 193 -2.38 -1.46 6.57
CA TYR A 193 -3.15 -1.29 7.80
C TYR A 193 -3.95 -2.56 8.07
N LEU A 194 -3.73 -3.17 9.24
CA LEU A 194 -4.48 -4.29 9.74
C LEU A 194 -5.29 -3.87 10.97
N ASN A 195 -6.61 -4.03 10.90
CA ASN A 195 -7.50 -3.91 12.05
C ASN A 195 -7.96 -5.33 12.38
N ILE A 196 -7.65 -5.79 13.59
CA ILE A 196 -7.90 -7.16 14.02
C ILE A 196 -8.96 -7.12 15.11
N GLY A 197 -10.10 -7.78 14.87
CA GLY A 197 -11.18 -7.94 15.82
C GLY A 197 -10.80 -8.85 16.99
N GLU A 198 -11.56 -8.80 18.07
CA GLU A 198 -11.37 -9.62 19.25
C GLU A 198 -11.44 -11.11 18.90
N ASP A 199 -10.76 -11.95 19.66
CA ASP A 199 -10.73 -13.42 19.50
C ASP A 199 -10.31 -13.92 18.11
N SER A 200 -9.64 -13.08 17.31
CA SER A 200 -9.15 -13.43 15.99
C SER A 200 -7.74 -13.98 16.01
N VAL A 201 -7.47 -14.94 15.10
CA VAL A 201 -6.14 -15.52 14.89
C VAL A 201 -5.64 -15.13 13.51
N VAL A 202 -4.55 -14.35 13.45
CA VAL A 202 -4.01 -13.82 12.21
C VAL A 202 -2.54 -14.17 12.06
N ASN A 203 -2.20 -14.87 10.98
CA ASN A 203 -0.82 -15.05 10.55
C ASN A 203 -0.58 -14.12 9.35
N HIS A 204 0.25 -13.10 9.50
CA HIS A 204 0.58 -12.17 8.42
C HIS A 204 2.07 -12.19 8.13
N GLY A 205 2.42 -12.61 6.91
CA GLY A 205 3.78 -12.59 6.41
C GLY A 205 3.94 -11.54 5.30
N ILE A 206 5.10 -10.87 5.26
CA ILE A 206 5.45 -9.94 4.19
C ILE A 206 6.69 -10.47 3.48
N ILE A 207 6.59 -10.64 2.17
CA ILE A 207 7.67 -11.12 1.32
C ILE A 207 7.95 -10.06 0.25
N SER A 208 9.20 -9.65 0.11
CA SER A 208 9.58 -8.65 -0.88
C SER A 208 10.60 -9.21 -1.87
N PHE A 209 10.29 -9.09 -3.15
CA PHE A 209 11.16 -9.48 -4.26
C PHE A 209 11.49 -8.26 -5.10
N GLY A 210 12.76 -8.05 -5.38
CA GLY A 210 13.20 -6.96 -6.23
C GLY A 210 14.02 -7.46 -7.41
N LYS A 211 13.69 -7.05 -8.63
CA LYS A 211 14.58 -7.15 -9.78
C LYS A 211 15.69 -6.09 -9.69
N ASN A 212 16.67 -6.17 -10.60
CA ASN A 212 17.81 -5.25 -10.59
C ASN A 212 17.39 -3.78 -10.51
N LYS A 213 18.00 -3.02 -9.58
CA LYS A 213 17.73 -1.61 -9.28
C LYS A 213 16.29 -1.32 -8.85
N SER A 214 15.58 -2.29 -8.28
CA SER A 214 14.29 -2.04 -7.65
C SER A 214 14.46 -1.54 -6.21
N HIS A 215 13.52 -0.72 -5.75
CA HIS A 215 13.45 -0.19 -4.40
C HIS A 215 12.05 -0.43 -3.84
N ILE A 216 11.96 -1.05 -2.66
CA ILE A 216 10.68 -1.31 -1.99
C ILE A 216 10.73 -0.67 -0.61
N ILE A 217 9.70 0.10 -0.27
CA ILE A 217 9.45 0.67 1.06
C ILE A 217 8.08 0.17 1.52
N ASN A 218 8.06 -0.46 2.69
CA ASN A 218 6.86 -1.00 3.32
C ASN A 218 6.80 -0.54 4.77
#